data_1fec4aaaae3a0cff617e2eb52862dbc0
#
_entry.id   1fec4aaaae3a0cff617e2eb52862dbc0
#
_cell.length_a   1.000
_cell.length_b   1.000
_cell.length_c   1.000
_cell.angle_alpha   90.00
_cell.angle_beta   90.00
_cell.angle_gamma   90.00
#
_symmetry.space_group_name_H-M   'P 1'
#
loop_
_entity.id
_entity.type
_entity.pdbx_description
1 polymer ?
#
loop_
_entity_poly.entity_id
_entity_poly.type
_entity_poly.pdbx_seq_one_letter_code
_entity_poly.pdbx_strand_id
1 'polypeptide(L)'
;MNIKQLRLVIRLAEEQRDAATAQLASGKAQWQVAQDQLEQLQRYQGQYVVQAKQEAQRGISVQALFEGRRFIAELDDLIMKQQQNVEQQALALQSLTEQWMDAARYVQALEQLETLQV
;
A
#
# COMPACT_ATOMS: atom_id res chain seq x y z
N MET A 1 32.48 -26.26 -0.98
CA MET A 1 31.09 -26.67 -0.61
C MET A 1 30.72 -27.89 -1.46
N ASN A 2 30.25 -28.95 -0.86
CA ASN A 2 29.78 -30.11 -1.62
C ASN A 2 28.34 -29.88 -2.11
N ILE A 3 27.89 -30.76 -3.01
CA ILE A 3 26.56 -30.60 -3.63
C ILE A 3 25.42 -30.72 -2.62
N LYS A 4 25.55 -31.54 -1.58
CA LYS A 4 24.51 -31.65 -0.55
C LYS A 4 24.38 -30.39 0.27
N GLN A 5 25.49 -29.76 0.62
CA GLN A 5 25.49 -28.47 1.32
C GLN A 5 24.90 -27.36 0.45
N LEU A 6 25.27 -27.35 -0.84
CA LEU A 6 24.72 -26.37 -1.77
C LEU A 6 23.20 -26.48 -1.92
N ARG A 7 22.68 -27.70 -2.05
CA ARG A 7 21.24 -27.95 -2.15
C ARG A 7 20.49 -27.52 -0.89
N LEU A 8 21.10 -27.71 0.30
CA LEU A 8 20.51 -27.20 1.53
C LEU A 8 20.44 -25.69 1.54
N VAL A 9 21.50 -25.01 1.13
CA VAL A 9 21.55 -23.55 1.05
C VAL A 9 20.49 -23.05 0.05
N ILE A 10 20.35 -23.72 -1.09
CA ILE A 10 19.33 -23.36 -2.11
C ILE A 10 17.94 -23.47 -1.50
N ARG A 11 17.65 -24.55 -0.78
CA ARG A 11 16.33 -24.72 -0.15
C ARG A 11 16.04 -23.62 0.86
N LEU A 12 17.00 -23.25 1.68
CA LEU A 12 16.84 -22.14 2.64
C LEU A 12 16.63 -20.81 1.93
N ALA A 13 17.36 -20.59 0.83
CA ALA A 13 17.20 -19.38 0.03
C ALA A 13 15.81 -19.33 -0.65
N GLU A 14 15.30 -20.46 -1.12
CA GLU A 14 13.95 -20.55 -1.68
C GLU A 14 12.88 -20.26 -0.63
N GLU A 15 13.06 -20.76 0.59
CA GLU A 15 12.14 -20.45 1.69
C GLU A 15 12.13 -18.95 2.01
N GLN A 16 13.28 -18.30 2.00
CA GLN A 16 13.38 -16.85 2.21
C GLN A 16 12.72 -16.08 1.08
N ARG A 17 12.93 -16.49 -0.16
CA ARG A 17 12.26 -15.89 -1.33
C ARG A 17 10.75 -16.03 -1.21
N ASP A 18 10.25 -17.20 -0.82
CA ASP A 18 8.83 -17.46 -0.68
C ASP A 18 8.22 -16.62 0.45
N ALA A 19 8.94 -16.44 1.55
CA ALA A 19 8.53 -15.53 2.62
C ALA A 19 8.47 -14.09 2.12
N ALA A 20 9.46 -13.65 1.34
CA ALA A 20 9.47 -12.31 0.75
C ALA A 20 8.31 -12.12 -0.24
N THR A 21 7.98 -13.16 -1.01
CA THR A 21 6.83 -13.17 -1.93
C THR A 21 5.52 -12.94 -1.16
N ALA A 22 5.33 -13.64 -0.04
CA ALA A 22 4.15 -13.50 0.80
C ALA A 22 4.05 -12.10 1.41
N GLN A 23 5.17 -11.55 1.89
CA GLN A 23 5.22 -10.20 2.45
C GLN A 23 4.90 -9.15 1.38
N LEU A 24 5.42 -9.32 0.17
CA LEU A 24 5.14 -8.42 -0.95
C LEU A 24 3.65 -8.43 -1.30
N ALA A 25 3.04 -9.61 -1.36
CA ALA A 25 1.61 -9.75 -1.64
C ALA A 25 0.76 -9.05 -0.57
N SER A 26 1.12 -9.23 0.71
CA SER A 26 0.45 -8.56 1.83
C SER A 26 0.60 -7.04 1.74
N GLY A 27 1.80 -6.56 1.41
CA GLY A 27 2.07 -5.13 1.24
C GLY A 27 1.26 -4.51 0.10
N LYS A 28 1.12 -5.22 -1.02
CA LYS A 28 0.27 -4.78 -2.14
C LYS A 28 -1.19 -4.67 -1.72
N ALA A 29 -1.69 -5.67 -0.97
CA ALA A 29 -3.07 -5.66 -0.48
C ALA A 29 -3.32 -4.48 0.47
N GLN A 30 -2.40 -4.21 1.39
CA GLN A 30 -2.50 -3.09 2.33
C GLN A 30 -2.49 -1.74 1.60
N TRP A 31 -1.60 -1.59 0.63
CA TRP A 31 -1.57 -0.37 -0.19
C TRP A 31 -2.88 -0.17 -0.95
N GLN A 32 -3.43 -1.23 -1.54
CA GLN A 32 -4.68 -1.17 -2.29
C GLN A 32 -5.86 -0.78 -1.38
N VAL A 33 -5.93 -1.34 -0.17
CA VAL A 33 -6.95 -0.97 0.82
C VAL A 33 -6.85 0.51 1.17
N ALA A 34 -5.64 1.02 1.42
CA ALA A 34 -5.42 2.42 1.75
C ALA A 34 -5.83 3.34 0.58
N GLN A 35 -5.53 2.94 -0.65
CA GLN A 35 -5.91 3.65 -1.87
C GLN A 35 -7.42 3.73 -2.02
N ASP A 36 -8.11 2.60 -1.84
CA ASP A 36 -9.57 2.51 -1.94
C ASP A 36 -10.25 3.38 -0.87
N GLN A 37 -9.73 3.38 0.35
CA GLN A 37 -10.23 4.22 1.43
C GLN A 37 -10.07 5.72 1.11
N LEU A 38 -8.95 6.11 0.51
CA LEU A 38 -8.73 7.48 0.07
C LEU A 38 -9.77 7.89 -0.98
N GLU A 39 -10.00 7.04 -1.97
CA GLU A 39 -10.99 7.29 -3.02
C GLU A 39 -12.41 7.43 -2.44
N GLN A 40 -12.76 6.60 -1.46
CA GLN A 40 -14.05 6.68 -0.79
C GLN A 40 -14.22 8.00 -0.04
N LEU A 41 -13.20 8.45 0.68
CA LEU A 41 -13.22 9.72 1.39
C LEU A 41 -13.39 10.90 0.42
N GLN A 42 -12.65 10.87 -0.69
CA GLN A 42 -12.73 11.92 -1.70
C GLN A 42 -14.11 11.97 -2.36
N ARG A 43 -14.69 10.82 -2.68
CA ARG A 43 -16.04 10.75 -3.24
C ARG A 43 -17.08 11.26 -2.25
N TYR A 44 -16.97 10.85 -0.99
CA TYR A 44 -17.88 11.28 0.06
C TYR A 44 -17.83 12.79 0.23
N GLN A 45 -16.63 13.37 0.28
CA GLN A 45 -16.48 14.82 0.38
C GLN A 45 -17.09 15.54 -0.82
N GLY A 46 -16.85 15.03 -2.03
CA GLY A 46 -17.41 15.61 -3.25
C GLY A 46 -18.94 15.62 -3.24
N GLN A 47 -19.55 14.51 -2.84
CA GLN A 47 -21.00 14.40 -2.71
C GLN A 47 -21.55 15.36 -1.65
N TYR A 48 -20.87 15.46 -0.51
CA TYR A 48 -21.27 16.35 0.56
C TYR A 48 -21.21 17.82 0.12
N VAL A 49 -20.16 18.23 -0.59
CA VAL A 49 -20.01 19.60 -1.10
C VAL A 49 -21.14 19.94 -2.07
N VAL A 50 -21.47 19.03 -2.98
CA VAL A 50 -22.58 19.23 -3.93
C VAL A 50 -23.90 19.39 -3.19
N GLN A 51 -24.18 18.53 -2.23
CA GLN A 51 -25.40 18.56 -1.44
C GLN A 51 -25.48 19.85 -0.62
N ALA A 52 -24.38 20.26 0.00
CA ALA A 52 -24.32 21.49 0.79
C ALA A 52 -24.60 22.74 -0.08
N LYS A 53 -24.11 22.78 -1.32
CA LYS A 53 -24.40 23.86 -2.26
C LYS A 53 -25.88 23.91 -2.62
N GLN A 54 -26.51 22.75 -2.85
CA GLN A 54 -27.95 22.68 -3.16
C GLN A 54 -28.79 23.17 -1.99
N GLU A 55 -28.45 22.78 -0.77
CA GLU A 55 -29.14 23.23 0.43
C GLU A 55 -28.97 24.74 0.66
N ALA A 56 -27.77 25.27 0.43
CA ALA A 56 -27.49 26.69 0.55
C ALA A 56 -28.32 27.51 -0.44
N GLN A 57 -28.55 27.01 -1.66
CA GLN A 57 -29.40 27.69 -2.66
C GLN A 57 -30.87 27.72 -2.26
N ARG A 58 -31.32 26.76 -1.46
CA ARG A 58 -32.69 26.72 -0.93
C ARG A 58 -32.86 27.61 0.29
N GLY A 59 -31.79 28.08 0.87
CA GLY A 59 -31.74 28.86 2.09
C GLY A 59 -31.51 28.03 3.32
N ILE A 60 -30.43 28.32 4.03
CA ILE A 60 -30.08 27.70 5.32
C ILE A 60 -29.69 28.77 6.31
N SER A 61 -29.74 28.43 7.59
CA SER A 61 -29.28 29.31 8.67
C SER A 61 -27.77 29.55 8.57
N VAL A 62 -27.31 30.68 9.13
CA VAL A 62 -25.88 30.99 9.24
C VAL A 62 -25.16 29.90 10.03
N GLN A 63 -25.78 29.40 11.10
CA GLN A 63 -25.21 28.32 11.91
C GLN A 63 -25.01 27.04 11.09
N ALA A 64 -25.99 26.63 10.30
CA ALA A 64 -25.89 25.46 9.44
C ALA A 64 -24.79 25.64 8.39
N LEU A 65 -24.62 26.84 7.86
CA LEU A 65 -23.54 27.15 6.92
C LEU A 65 -22.15 26.96 7.57
N PHE A 66 -21.95 27.47 8.78
CA PHE A 66 -20.70 27.32 9.51
C PHE A 66 -20.40 25.85 9.86
N GLU A 67 -21.42 25.11 10.30
CA GLU A 67 -21.27 23.68 10.60
C GLU A 67 -20.89 22.88 9.37
N GLY A 68 -21.48 23.18 8.21
CA GLY A 68 -21.14 22.53 6.95
C GLY A 68 -19.70 22.81 6.52
N ARG A 69 -19.25 24.05 6.64
CA ARG A 69 -17.86 24.43 6.33
C ARG A 69 -16.87 23.75 7.26
N ARG A 70 -17.20 23.69 8.55
CA ARG A 70 -16.37 22.99 9.55
C ARG A 70 -16.25 21.51 9.23
N PHE A 71 -17.36 20.87 8.85
CA PHE A 71 -17.37 19.46 8.49
C PHE A 71 -16.51 19.20 7.25
N ILE A 72 -16.58 20.05 6.22
CA ILE A 72 -15.72 19.95 5.04
C ILE A 72 -14.25 20.06 5.41
N ALA A 73 -13.90 20.98 6.30
CA ALA A 73 -12.53 21.14 6.79
C ALA A 73 -12.04 19.90 7.54
N GLU A 74 -12.90 19.27 8.34
CA GLU A 74 -12.59 18.02 9.03
C GLU A 74 -12.36 16.88 8.03
N LEU A 75 -13.15 16.82 6.96
CA LEU A 75 -12.94 15.84 5.89
C LEU A 75 -11.63 16.09 5.14
N ASP A 76 -11.26 17.34 4.89
CA ASP A 76 -9.97 17.69 4.30
C ASP A 76 -8.80 17.14 5.13
N ASP A 77 -8.88 17.28 6.46
CA ASP A 77 -7.86 16.76 7.36
C ASP A 77 -7.77 15.24 7.30
N LEU A 78 -8.91 14.55 7.26
CA LEU A 78 -8.95 13.10 7.14
C LEU A 78 -8.37 12.63 5.80
N ILE A 79 -8.70 13.33 4.71
CA ILE A 79 -8.16 13.03 3.38
C ILE A 79 -6.65 13.22 3.37
N MET A 80 -6.15 14.30 3.95
CA MET A 80 -4.72 14.55 4.04
C MET A 80 -3.99 13.45 4.80
N LYS A 81 -4.54 13.02 5.94
CA LYS A 81 -3.98 11.92 6.72
C LYS A 81 -3.98 10.61 5.94
N GLN A 82 -5.06 10.35 5.20
CA GLN A 82 -5.15 9.14 4.39
C GLN A 82 -4.18 9.18 3.21
N GLN A 83 -3.95 10.35 2.59
CA GLN A 83 -2.94 10.50 1.56
C GLN A 83 -1.54 10.17 2.10
N GLN A 84 -1.22 10.63 3.30
CA GLN A 84 0.03 10.28 3.96
C GLN A 84 0.15 8.79 4.22
N ASN A 85 -0.94 8.15 4.63
CA ASN A 85 -0.97 6.69 4.83
C ASN A 85 -0.71 5.94 3.52
N VAL A 86 -1.34 6.36 2.42
CA VAL A 86 -1.11 5.78 1.09
C VAL A 86 0.36 5.91 0.69
N GLU A 87 0.96 7.07 0.91
CA GLU A 87 2.38 7.29 0.61
C GLU A 87 3.29 6.38 1.44
N GLN A 88 2.99 6.23 2.74
CA GLN A 88 3.75 5.33 3.62
C GLN A 88 3.63 3.88 3.15
N GLN A 89 2.44 3.44 2.78
CA GLN A 89 2.23 2.09 2.25
C GLN A 89 2.97 1.89 0.91
N ALA A 90 3.01 2.91 0.06
CA ALA A 90 3.76 2.86 -1.19
C ALA A 90 5.26 2.72 -0.96
N LEU A 91 5.82 3.44 0.01
CA LEU A 91 7.23 3.34 0.38
C LEU A 91 7.55 1.96 0.97
N ALA A 92 6.67 1.45 1.84
CA ALA A 92 6.81 0.11 2.41
C ALA A 92 6.78 -0.95 1.30
N LEU A 93 5.90 -0.79 0.33
CA LEU A 93 5.78 -1.69 -0.81
C LEU A 93 7.06 -1.68 -1.67
N GLN A 94 7.65 -0.52 -1.89
CA GLN A 94 8.92 -0.39 -2.61
C GLN A 94 10.03 -1.17 -1.91
N SER A 95 10.15 -1.03 -0.59
CA SER A 95 11.13 -1.76 0.21
C SER A 95 10.91 -3.29 0.13
N LEU A 96 9.65 -3.73 0.22
CA LEU A 96 9.31 -5.15 0.10
C LEU A 96 9.62 -5.70 -1.29
N THR A 97 9.43 -4.89 -2.34
CA THR A 97 9.78 -5.26 -3.70
C THR A 97 11.29 -5.46 -3.84
N GLU A 98 12.10 -4.56 -3.27
CA GLU A 98 13.55 -4.67 -3.29
C GLU A 98 14.03 -5.92 -2.55
N GLN A 99 13.45 -6.21 -1.38
CA GLN A 99 13.77 -7.41 -0.61
C GLN A 99 13.44 -8.68 -1.39
N TRP A 100 12.30 -8.71 -2.05
CA TRP A 100 11.91 -9.83 -2.88
C TRP A 100 12.86 -10.02 -4.07
N MET A 101 13.23 -8.93 -4.74
CA MET A 101 14.17 -8.97 -5.87
C MET A 101 15.53 -9.53 -5.43
N ASP A 102 16.03 -9.09 -4.29
CA ASP A 102 17.30 -9.56 -3.75
C ASP A 102 17.24 -11.06 -3.42
N ALA A 103 16.16 -11.51 -2.79
CA ALA A 103 15.95 -12.92 -2.46
C ALA A 103 15.85 -13.78 -3.73
N ALA A 104 15.14 -13.31 -4.75
CA ALA A 104 14.99 -14.01 -6.02
C ALA A 104 16.32 -14.12 -6.78
N ARG A 105 17.10 -13.04 -6.79
CA ARG A 105 18.44 -13.03 -7.41
C ARG A 105 19.39 -13.98 -6.73
N TYR A 106 19.32 -14.05 -5.40
CA TYR A 106 20.17 -14.95 -4.61
C TYR A 106 19.87 -16.41 -4.95
N VAL A 107 18.60 -16.78 -5.02
CA VAL A 107 18.19 -18.13 -5.45
C VAL A 107 18.73 -18.44 -6.85
N GLN A 108 18.55 -17.52 -7.79
CA GLN A 108 18.99 -17.69 -9.17
C GLN A 108 20.51 -17.89 -9.23
N ALA A 109 21.29 -17.12 -8.48
CA ALA A 109 22.74 -17.25 -8.44
C ALA A 109 23.17 -18.62 -7.90
N LEU A 110 22.50 -19.11 -6.86
CA LEU A 110 22.79 -20.43 -6.28
C LEU A 110 22.42 -21.56 -7.24
N GLU A 111 21.33 -21.44 -7.97
CA GLU A 111 20.90 -22.42 -8.97
C GLU A 111 21.91 -22.49 -10.12
N GLN A 112 22.48 -21.36 -10.54
CA GLN A 112 23.54 -21.32 -11.53
C GLN A 112 24.80 -22.02 -11.04
N LEU A 113 25.16 -21.83 -9.76
CA LEU A 113 26.26 -22.55 -9.13
C LEU A 113 26.04 -24.05 -9.14
N GLU A 114 24.84 -24.50 -8.81
CA GLU A 114 24.47 -25.91 -8.85
C GLU A 114 24.67 -26.50 -10.25
N THR A 115 24.24 -25.77 -11.28
CA THR A 115 24.40 -26.19 -12.68
C THR A 115 25.87 -26.37 -13.04
N LEU A 116 26.75 -25.49 -12.55
CA LEU A 116 28.19 -25.59 -12.81
C LEU A 116 28.86 -26.74 -12.11
N GLN A 117 28.28 -27.25 -11.02
CA GLN A 117 28.85 -28.37 -10.25
C GLN A 117 28.35 -29.73 -10.71
N VAL A 118 27.39 -29.78 -11.57
CA VAL A 118 26.87 -31.00 -12.17
C VAL A 118 27.55 -31.22 -13.52
#